data_0cd547a002721acb17c3a25fdd4e93e6
#
_entry.id   0cd547a002721acb17c3a25fdd4e93e6
#
_cell.length_a   1.000
_cell.length_b   1.000
_cell.length_c   1.000
_cell.angle_alpha   90.00
_cell.angle_beta   90.00
_cell.angle_gamma   90.00
#
_symmetry.space_group_name_H-M   'P 1'
#
loop_
_entity.id
_entity.type
_entity.pdbx_description
1 polymer ?
#
loop_
_entity_poly.entity_id
_entity_poly.type
_entity_poly.pdbx_seq_one_letter_code
_entity_poly.pdbx_strand_id
1 'polypeptide(L)'
;MKPILSCSDVDFTYQNSPAPTLRDVALTVQPGECVLLCGRSGCGKTTFSRLLNGLAPAFYPGALAGQCTAAGLAAGEAAIEDYVPQVGSVFQNPKTQYFNVDTTAELAFPCENSGLPPEAIRARVTETARKFHIEPLMGRSVFKLSGGEKQQVAFAAACMLSPKLLVLDEPTSNLDAAAITRMHDMVATMKQCGVTVVLAEHRLAWITDLVDRYFYFADGALTAQWTAAEFAALPPERLTEYGLRGRTLDACRAEITVKQCRECLGAPMLTLENVTLGYDKKNPLRTLPNLAFGAGEIVGLMGRNGIGKTTLARTLCGLMKPLGGKICWHGRPANEKQRLHNSFLVMQDVNYQLFSDSVQEEILLGAAHPECCDEVMQALRLAGLADRHPMSLSGGQRQRVVVAAAMLSDKPLILLDEPTSGLDWGSMQQVGRLMQALKAQGKTLLVITHDEELAAAWCDRVITLS
;
A
#
# COMPACT_ATOMS: atom_id res chain seq x y z
N MET A 1 -29.01 -2.43 -22.40
CA MET A 1 -29.24 -2.31 -20.94
C MET A 1 -28.86 -0.91 -20.49
N LYS A 2 -29.48 -0.37 -19.43
CA LYS A 2 -29.06 0.91 -18.86
C LYS A 2 -27.72 0.70 -18.14
N PRO A 3 -26.69 1.54 -18.37
CA PRO A 3 -25.42 1.41 -17.67
C PRO A 3 -25.62 1.58 -16.16
N ILE A 4 -24.83 0.87 -15.35
CA ILE A 4 -24.84 0.98 -13.90
C ILE A 4 -24.08 2.22 -13.42
N LEU A 5 -23.10 2.64 -14.22
CA LEU A 5 -22.33 3.87 -14.03
C LEU A 5 -22.36 4.66 -15.33
N SER A 6 -22.70 5.94 -15.23
CA SER A 6 -22.68 6.88 -16.37
C SER A 6 -22.21 8.25 -15.89
N CYS A 7 -21.14 8.74 -16.49
CA CYS A 7 -20.59 10.06 -16.25
C CYS A 7 -20.46 10.78 -17.57
N SER A 8 -20.85 12.09 -17.61
CA SER A 8 -20.70 12.99 -18.74
C SER A 8 -20.24 14.35 -18.25
N ASP A 9 -19.18 14.85 -18.88
CA ASP A 9 -18.61 16.17 -18.65
C ASP A 9 -18.34 16.46 -17.15
N VAL A 10 -17.82 15.45 -16.40
CA VAL A 10 -17.68 15.55 -14.95
C VAL A 10 -16.41 16.31 -14.58
N ASP A 11 -16.60 17.46 -13.97
CA ASP A 11 -15.56 18.24 -13.28
C ASP A 11 -15.79 18.18 -11.77
N PHE A 12 -14.71 18.06 -10.99
CA PHE A 12 -14.79 18.15 -9.53
C PHE A 12 -13.60 18.91 -8.95
N THR A 13 -13.91 19.91 -8.12
CA THR A 13 -12.90 20.71 -7.41
C THR A 13 -13.20 20.68 -5.90
N TYR A 14 -12.26 20.17 -5.09
CA TYR A 14 -12.40 20.26 -3.63
C TYR A 14 -12.43 21.71 -3.16
N GLN A 15 -13.19 22.00 -2.11
CA GLN A 15 -13.39 23.36 -1.57
C GLN A 15 -12.08 24.12 -1.29
N ASN A 16 -11.02 23.41 -0.86
CA ASN A 16 -9.73 24.01 -0.51
C ASN A 16 -8.66 23.79 -1.60
N SER A 17 -9.06 23.39 -2.80
CA SER A 17 -8.12 23.18 -3.92
C SER A 17 -8.18 24.37 -4.89
N PRO A 18 -7.02 24.89 -5.33
CA PRO A 18 -6.98 25.96 -6.32
C PRO A 18 -7.30 25.50 -7.75
N ALA A 19 -7.35 24.20 -8.00
CA ALA A 19 -7.53 23.62 -9.31
C ALA A 19 -8.46 22.38 -9.28
N PRO A 20 -9.15 22.08 -10.39
CA PRO A 20 -9.97 20.88 -10.51
C PRO A 20 -9.14 19.63 -10.33
N THR A 21 -9.70 18.67 -9.56
CA THR A 21 -9.12 17.34 -9.36
C THR A 21 -9.61 16.36 -10.42
N LEU A 22 -10.83 16.53 -10.91
CA LEU A 22 -11.36 15.83 -12.09
C LEU A 22 -11.74 16.85 -13.15
N ARG A 23 -11.52 16.49 -14.43
CA ARG A 23 -11.74 17.34 -15.58
C ARG A 23 -12.35 16.55 -16.72
N ASP A 24 -13.52 16.97 -17.18
CA ASP A 24 -14.19 16.43 -18.36
C ASP A 24 -14.22 14.89 -18.40
N VAL A 25 -14.57 14.26 -17.26
CA VAL A 25 -14.59 12.80 -17.18
C VAL A 25 -15.91 12.29 -17.76
N ALA A 26 -15.81 11.54 -18.86
CA ALA A 26 -16.94 10.89 -19.51
C ALA A 26 -16.67 9.40 -19.68
N LEU A 27 -17.52 8.56 -19.07
CA LEU A 27 -17.42 7.09 -19.20
C LEU A 27 -18.73 6.40 -18.82
N THR A 28 -18.87 5.15 -19.26
CA THR A 28 -19.99 4.29 -18.89
C THR A 28 -19.49 2.91 -18.49
N VAL A 29 -20.16 2.25 -17.51
CA VAL A 29 -19.89 0.86 -17.11
C VAL A 29 -21.22 0.09 -17.15
N GLN A 30 -21.17 -1.11 -17.73
CA GLN A 30 -22.33 -1.98 -17.80
C GLN A 30 -22.48 -2.83 -16.53
N PRO A 31 -23.69 -3.28 -16.19
CA PRO A 31 -23.87 -4.20 -15.07
C PRO A 31 -23.03 -5.49 -15.24
N GLY A 32 -22.35 -5.89 -14.16
CA GLY A 32 -21.52 -7.09 -14.11
C GLY A 32 -20.08 -6.90 -14.64
N GLU A 33 -19.74 -5.74 -15.20
CA GLU A 33 -18.34 -5.45 -15.59
C GLU A 33 -17.43 -5.28 -14.36
N CYS A 34 -16.22 -5.75 -14.48
CA CYS A 34 -15.09 -5.41 -13.60
C CYS A 34 -14.19 -4.42 -14.31
N VAL A 35 -14.10 -3.19 -13.81
CA VAL A 35 -13.31 -2.14 -14.44
C VAL A 35 -12.21 -1.65 -13.52
N LEU A 36 -11.04 -1.39 -14.10
CA LEU A 36 -9.87 -0.90 -13.39
C LEU A 36 -9.59 0.55 -13.74
N LEU A 37 -9.55 1.40 -12.71
CA LEU A 37 -9.05 2.77 -12.78
C LEU A 37 -7.54 2.73 -12.55
N CYS A 38 -6.75 3.04 -13.55
CA CYS A 38 -5.30 3.08 -13.48
C CYS A 38 -4.76 4.48 -13.80
N GLY A 39 -3.51 4.73 -13.44
CA GLY A 39 -2.85 6.02 -13.60
C GLY A 39 -1.94 6.35 -12.43
N ARG A 40 -1.19 7.45 -12.53
CA ARG A 40 -0.23 7.88 -11.51
C ARG A 40 -0.92 8.27 -10.21
N SER A 41 -0.16 8.30 -9.11
CA SER A 41 -0.65 8.83 -7.84
C SER A 41 -1.08 10.30 -7.99
N GLY A 42 -2.25 10.64 -7.40
CA GLY A 42 -2.80 11.99 -7.49
C GLY A 42 -3.52 12.33 -8.81
N CYS A 43 -3.70 11.41 -9.75
CA CYS A 43 -4.39 11.65 -11.02
C CYS A 43 -5.92 11.68 -10.94
N GLY A 44 -6.52 11.56 -9.74
CA GLY A 44 -7.97 11.70 -9.56
C GLY A 44 -8.74 10.41 -9.30
N LYS A 45 -8.13 9.20 -9.32
CA LYS A 45 -8.83 7.90 -9.12
C LYS A 45 -9.65 7.85 -7.82
N THR A 46 -9.03 8.15 -6.68
CA THR A 46 -9.71 8.18 -5.38
C THR A 46 -10.85 9.21 -5.34
N THR A 47 -10.67 10.38 -6.00
CA THR A 47 -11.72 11.38 -6.10
C THR A 47 -12.89 10.85 -6.93
N PHE A 48 -12.60 10.18 -8.03
CA PHE A 48 -13.63 9.55 -8.85
C PHE A 48 -14.35 8.44 -8.06
N SER A 49 -13.62 7.58 -7.34
CA SER A 49 -14.21 6.57 -6.45
C SER A 49 -15.15 7.21 -5.40
N ARG A 50 -14.80 8.37 -4.86
CA ARG A 50 -15.64 9.12 -3.90
C ARG A 50 -16.92 9.70 -4.50
N LEU A 51 -16.93 10.01 -5.78
CA LEU A 51 -18.18 10.38 -6.48
C LEU A 51 -19.10 9.17 -6.62
N LEU A 52 -18.54 7.98 -6.91
CA LEU A 52 -19.33 6.76 -7.13
C LEU A 52 -20.03 6.24 -5.87
N ASN A 53 -19.49 6.52 -4.70
CA ASN A 53 -20.05 6.09 -3.41
C ASN A 53 -20.73 7.22 -2.62
N GLY A 54 -20.93 8.39 -3.24
CA GLY A 54 -21.63 9.54 -2.65
C GLY A 54 -20.81 10.32 -1.61
N LEU A 55 -19.56 9.93 -1.32
CA LEU A 55 -18.72 10.65 -0.36
C LEU A 55 -18.29 12.04 -0.85
N ALA A 56 -18.18 12.24 -2.14
CA ALA A 56 -18.01 13.56 -2.73
C ALA A 56 -19.29 13.90 -3.52
N PRO A 57 -19.84 15.10 -3.35
CA PRO A 57 -19.41 16.20 -2.49
C PRO A 57 -19.90 16.16 -1.04
N ALA A 58 -20.70 15.14 -0.62
CA ALA A 58 -21.42 15.16 0.65
C ALA A 58 -20.49 15.21 1.87
N PHE A 59 -19.48 14.33 1.94
CA PHE A 59 -18.51 14.26 3.05
C PHE A 59 -17.21 15.00 2.72
N TYR A 60 -16.81 15.01 1.46
CA TYR A 60 -15.67 15.76 0.96
C TYR A 60 -16.19 16.96 0.13
N PRO A 61 -16.39 18.14 0.76
CA PRO A 61 -17.01 19.27 0.10
C PRO A 61 -16.24 19.76 -1.13
N GLY A 62 -16.97 20.07 -2.19
CA GLY A 62 -16.41 20.56 -3.44
C GLY A 62 -17.50 20.94 -4.44
N ALA A 63 -17.07 21.59 -5.52
CA ALA A 63 -17.92 21.93 -6.65
C ALA A 63 -17.91 20.78 -7.65
N LEU A 64 -19.09 20.23 -7.95
CA LEU A 64 -19.33 19.21 -8.97
C LEU A 64 -20.05 19.87 -10.14
N ALA A 65 -19.53 19.70 -11.36
CA ALA A 65 -20.21 20.03 -12.61
C ALA A 65 -20.34 18.77 -13.48
N GLY A 66 -21.23 18.80 -14.47
CA GLY A 66 -21.55 17.62 -15.26
C GLY A 66 -22.49 16.66 -14.53
N GLN A 67 -22.60 15.44 -15.04
CA GLN A 67 -23.50 14.42 -14.49
C GLN A 67 -22.73 13.12 -14.21
N CYS A 68 -22.88 12.60 -12.99
CA CYS A 68 -22.34 11.30 -12.61
C CYS A 68 -23.40 10.49 -11.87
N THR A 69 -23.80 9.35 -12.43
CA THR A 69 -24.75 8.43 -11.79
C THR A 69 -24.08 7.09 -11.54
N ALA A 70 -24.21 6.57 -10.32
CA ALA A 70 -23.74 5.25 -9.90
C ALA A 70 -24.87 4.45 -9.27
N ALA A 71 -25.10 3.24 -9.75
CA ALA A 71 -26.22 2.38 -9.31
C ALA A 71 -27.60 3.06 -9.34
N GLY A 72 -27.77 4.02 -10.23
CA GLY A 72 -29.02 4.80 -10.40
C GLY A 72 -29.11 6.06 -9.53
N LEU A 73 -28.10 6.36 -8.74
CA LEU A 73 -27.99 7.52 -7.83
C LEU A 73 -27.13 8.62 -8.44
N ALA A 74 -27.58 9.87 -8.43
CA ALA A 74 -26.84 11.00 -8.97
C ALA A 74 -25.93 11.60 -7.88
N ALA A 75 -24.64 11.75 -8.21
CA ALA A 75 -23.67 12.37 -7.30
C ALA A 75 -24.05 13.85 -7.06
N GLY A 76 -23.99 14.25 -5.79
CA GLY A 76 -24.35 15.60 -5.36
C GLY A 76 -25.87 15.87 -5.20
N GLU A 77 -26.74 14.95 -5.62
CA GLU A 77 -28.20 15.07 -5.49
C GLU A 77 -28.77 14.02 -4.53
N ALA A 78 -28.34 12.74 -4.66
CA ALA A 78 -28.80 11.66 -3.78
C ALA A 78 -28.18 11.78 -2.38
N ALA A 79 -28.94 11.44 -1.36
CA ALA A 79 -28.46 11.38 0.01
C ALA A 79 -27.46 10.23 0.17
N ILE A 80 -26.48 10.37 1.08
CA ILE A 80 -25.44 9.37 1.28
C ILE A 80 -26.02 8.02 1.74
N GLU A 81 -27.10 8.07 2.49
CA GLU A 81 -27.85 6.91 2.99
C GLU A 81 -28.42 6.04 1.85
N ASP A 82 -28.78 6.67 0.72
CA ASP A 82 -29.29 5.95 -0.45
C ASP A 82 -28.22 5.11 -1.14
N TYR A 83 -26.94 5.52 -1.03
CA TYR A 83 -25.80 4.76 -1.59
C TYR A 83 -25.54 3.47 -0.80
N VAL A 84 -25.73 3.47 0.51
CA VAL A 84 -25.34 2.36 1.41
C VAL A 84 -25.87 1.00 0.94
N PRO A 85 -27.16 0.81 0.56
CA PRO A 85 -27.65 -0.48 0.08
C PRO A 85 -27.27 -0.82 -1.36
N GLN A 86 -26.81 0.16 -2.14
CA GLN A 86 -26.53 -0.01 -3.57
C GLN A 86 -25.03 -0.13 -3.89
N VAL A 87 -24.18 0.54 -3.10
CA VAL A 87 -22.73 0.66 -3.34
C VAL A 87 -21.96 0.22 -2.11
N GLY A 88 -21.23 -0.87 -2.24
CA GLY A 88 -20.25 -1.30 -1.24
C GLY A 88 -18.91 -0.61 -1.49
N SER A 89 -18.26 -0.12 -0.43
CA SER A 89 -16.98 0.58 -0.53
C SER A 89 -15.91 -0.09 0.32
N VAL A 90 -14.71 -0.23 -0.25
CA VAL A 90 -13.52 -0.70 0.48
C VAL A 90 -12.41 0.34 0.29
N PHE A 91 -11.94 0.90 1.40
CA PHE A 91 -10.96 1.97 1.39
C PHE A 91 -9.52 1.41 1.47
N GLN A 92 -8.57 2.21 1.01
CA GLN A 92 -7.14 1.91 1.05
C GLN A 92 -6.65 1.53 2.46
N ASN A 93 -7.13 2.24 3.48
CA ASN A 93 -6.81 1.94 4.87
C ASN A 93 -8.01 1.33 5.59
N PRO A 94 -8.05 0.02 5.83
CA PRO A 94 -9.19 -0.62 6.50
C PRO A 94 -9.42 -0.10 7.92
N LYS A 95 -8.41 0.45 8.59
CA LYS A 95 -8.55 0.99 9.95
C LYS A 95 -9.51 2.17 10.03
N THR A 96 -9.70 2.92 8.94
CA THR A 96 -10.62 4.05 8.88
C THR A 96 -12.07 3.64 8.61
N GLN A 97 -12.29 2.34 8.35
CA GLN A 97 -13.60 1.79 7.98
C GLN A 97 -14.27 1.07 9.15
N TYR A 98 -13.51 0.67 10.18
CA TYR A 98 -14.03 -0.09 11.32
C TYR A 98 -14.75 0.76 12.34
N PHE A 99 -15.93 0.29 12.78
CA PHE A 99 -16.73 0.88 13.84
C PHE A 99 -16.77 0.01 15.09
N ASN A 100 -16.60 -1.31 14.95
CA ASN A 100 -16.72 -2.28 16.03
C ASN A 100 -15.37 -2.88 16.43
N VAL A 101 -15.31 -3.37 17.67
CA VAL A 101 -14.12 -4.07 18.20
C VAL A 101 -14.12 -5.54 17.80
N ASP A 102 -15.29 -6.11 17.57
CA ASP A 102 -15.52 -7.52 17.24
C ASP A 102 -15.87 -7.68 15.76
N THR A 103 -15.30 -8.69 15.11
CA THR A 103 -15.48 -8.94 13.68
C THR A 103 -16.92 -9.34 13.32
N THR A 104 -17.62 -10.05 14.20
CA THR A 104 -19.03 -10.43 13.98
C THR A 104 -19.92 -9.22 14.04
N ALA A 105 -19.71 -8.34 15.03
CA ALA A 105 -20.41 -7.06 15.15
C ALA A 105 -20.11 -6.15 13.95
N GLU A 106 -18.88 -6.15 13.46
CA GLU A 106 -18.51 -5.37 12.28
C GLU A 106 -19.27 -5.82 11.02
N LEU A 107 -19.41 -7.12 10.79
CA LEU A 107 -20.23 -7.63 9.70
C LEU A 107 -21.73 -7.33 9.90
N ALA A 108 -22.22 -7.39 11.13
CA ALA A 108 -23.62 -7.11 11.43
C ALA A 108 -24.00 -5.64 11.22
N PHE A 109 -23.07 -4.73 11.48
CA PHE A 109 -23.28 -3.28 11.54
C PHE A 109 -24.01 -2.66 10.32
N PRO A 110 -23.67 -2.95 9.06
CA PRO A 110 -24.42 -2.42 7.92
C PRO A 110 -25.88 -2.85 7.90
N CYS A 111 -26.16 -4.09 8.31
CA CYS A 111 -27.51 -4.63 8.36
C CYS A 111 -28.34 -4.06 9.53
N GLU A 112 -27.70 -3.81 10.68
CA GLU A 112 -28.30 -3.16 11.84
C GLU A 112 -28.72 -1.72 11.50
N ASN A 113 -27.83 -0.96 10.87
CA ASN A 113 -28.12 0.41 10.41
C ASN A 113 -29.24 0.46 9.36
N SER A 114 -29.39 -0.61 8.58
CA SER A 114 -30.47 -0.73 7.61
C SER A 114 -31.78 -1.28 8.21
N GLY A 115 -31.85 -1.49 9.53
CA GLY A 115 -33.04 -1.92 10.24
C GLY A 115 -33.49 -3.37 9.97
N LEU A 116 -32.58 -4.26 9.57
CA LEU A 116 -32.89 -5.66 9.36
C LEU A 116 -33.21 -6.37 10.70
N PRO A 117 -34.13 -7.35 10.71
CA PRO A 117 -34.42 -8.10 11.93
C PRO A 117 -33.22 -8.97 12.36
N PRO A 118 -33.02 -9.20 13.67
CA PRO A 118 -31.84 -9.90 14.20
C PRO A 118 -31.59 -11.29 13.62
N GLU A 119 -32.66 -12.04 13.27
CA GLU A 119 -32.51 -13.35 12.64
C GLU A 119 -31.92 -13.26 11.22
N ALA A 120 -32.39 -12.29 10.43
CA ALA A 120 -31.89 -12.05 9.09
C ALA A 120 -30.41 -11.59 9.15
N ILE A 121 -30.05 -10.78 10.14
CA ILE A 121 -28.64 -10.34 10.36
C ILE A 121 -27.77 -11.55 10.66
N ARG A 122 -28.13 -12.42 11.60
CA ARG A 122 -27.38 -13.64 11.93
C ARG A 122 -27.21 -14.56 10.72
N ALA A 123 -28.27 -14.76 9.96
CA ALA A 123 -28.22 -15.57 8.74
C ALA A 123 -27.24 -14.99 7.72
N ARG A 124 -27.31 -13.69 7.44
CA ARG A 124 -26.40 -13.00 6.49
C ARG A 124 -24.95 -13.01 6.96
N VAL A 125 -24.67 -12.78 8.24
CA VAL A 125 -23.32 -12.86 8.79
C VAL A 125 -22.73 -14.25 8.56
N THR A 126 -23.49 -15.30 8.85
CA THR A 126 -23.06 -16.69 8.65
C THR A 126 -22.83 -17.01 7.17
N GLU A 127 -23.73 -16.59 6.30
CA GLU A 127 -23.64 -16.78 4.85
C GLU A 127 -22.43 -16.04 4.28
N THR A 128 -22.24 -14.77 4.63
CA THR A 128 -21.15 -13.92 4.15
C THR A 128 -19.81 -14.45 4.65
N ALA A 129 -19.70 -14.86 5.92
CA ALA A 129 -18.50 -15.46 6.46
C ALA A 129 -18.09 -16.72 5.69
N ARG A 130 -19.06 -17.60 5.38
CA ARG A 130 -18.83 -18.81 4.58
C ARG A 130 -18.48 -18.48 3.14
N LYS A 131 -19.20 -17.53 2.50
CA LYS A 131 -18.97 -17.12 1.11
C LYS A 131 -17.54 -16.65 0.87
N PHE A 132 -16.95 -15.96 1.84
CA PHE A 132 -15.59 -15.41 1.74
C PHE A 132 -14.54 -16.19 2.54
N HIS A 133 -14.90 -17.36 3.10
CA HIS A 133 -14.01 -18.21 3.87
C HIS A 133 -13.33 -17.48 5.05
N ILE A 134 -14.10 -16.63 5.74
CA ILE A 134 -13.62 -15.87 6.90
C ILE A 134 -14.21 -16.34 8.23
N GLU A 135 -14.85 -17.52 8.28
CA GLU A 135 -15.39 -18.11 9.50
C GLU A 135 -14.35 -18.16 10.65
N PRO A 136 -13.07 -18.48 10.40
CA PRO A 136 -12.06 -18.49 11.45
C PRO A 136 -11.76 -17.11 12.06
N LEU A 137 -12.21 -16.04 11.41
CA LEU A 137 -12.03 -14.68 11.89
C LEU A 137 -13.18 -14.20 12.77
N MET A 138 -14.31 -14.88 12.76
CA MET A 138 -15.51 -14.45 13.50
C MET A 138 -15.29 -14.51 15.01
N GLY A 139 -15.89 -13.57 15.74
CA GLY A 139 -15.73 -13.43 17.19
C GLY A 139 -14.35 -12.97 17.65
N ARG A 140 -13.48 -12.55 16.72
CA ARG A 140 -12.14 -12.04 17.06
C ARG A 140 -12.14 -10.51 17.18
N SER A 141 -11.28 -10.01 18.05
CA SER A 141 -11.04 -8.56 18.12
C SER A 141 -10.33 -8.08 16.84
N VAL A 142 -10.87 -7.03 16.20
CA VAL A 142 -10.28 -6.40 14.99
C VAL A 142 -8.87 -5.88 15.25
N PHE A 143 -8.53 -5.53 16.48
CA PHE A 143 -7.18 -5.07 16.84
C PHE A 143 -6.14 -6.19 16.79
N LYS A 144 -6.57 -7.45 16.92
CA LYS A 144 -5.70 -8.64 16.86
C LYS A 144 -5.56 -9.21 15.45
N LEU A 145 -6.27 -8.67 14.46
CA LEU A 145 -6.19 -9.09 13.08
C LEU A 145 -4.94 -8.54 12.40
N SER A 146 -4.34 -9.33 11.51
CA SER A 146 -3.34 -8.87 10.56
C SER A 146 -3.95 -7.88 9.56
N GLY A 147 -3.10 -7.13 8.82
CA GLY A 147 -3.57 -6.21 7.78
C GLY A 147 -4.44 -6.89 6.72
N GLY A 148 -4.04 -8.08 6.27
CA GLY A 148 -4.82 -8.86 5.30
C GLY A 148 -6.16 -9.35 5.85
N GLU A 149 -6.20 -9.86 7.08
CA GLU A 149 -7.45 -10.27 7.74
C GLU A 149 -8.40 -9.08 7.92
N LYS A 150 -7.86 -7.89 8.28
CA LYS A 150 -8.65 -6.66 8.33
C LYS A 150 -9.27 -6.35 6.98
N GLN A 151 -8.48 -6.37 5.91
CA GLN A 151 -9.01 -6.06 4.58
C GLN A 151 -10.11 -7.05 4.15
N GLN A 152 -9.97 -8.34 4.48
CA GLN A 152 -11.02 -9.34 4.22
C GLN A 152 -12.32 -9.03 4.97
N VAL A 153 -12.25 -8.69 6.25
CA VAL A 153 -13.43 -8.33 7.05
C VAL A 153 -14.07 -7.04 6.52
N ALA A 154 -13.28 -6.02 6.17
CA ALA A 154 -13.79 -4.78 5.58
C ALA A 154 -14.50 -5.02 4.24
N PHE A 155 -13.91 -5.87 3.37
CA PHE A 155 -14.57 -6.29 2.12
C PHE A 155 -15.86 -7.04 2.36
N ALA A 156 -15.87 -7.99 3.29
CA ALA A 156 -17.06 -8.75 3.63
C ALA A 156 -18.17 -7.85 4.20
N ALA A 157 -17.84 -6.89 5.07
CA ALA A 157 -18.76 -5.89 5.58
C ALA A 157 -19.39 -5.03 4.47
N ALA A 158 -18.59 -4.60 3.49
CA ALA A 158 -19.07 -3.86 2.32
C ALA A 158 -20.05 -4.67 1.45
N CYS A 159 -20.00 -6.00 1.53
CA CYS A 159 -20.88 -6.91 0.78
C CYS A 159 -22.16 -7.30 1.54
N MET A 160 -22.30 -6.96 2.82
CA MET A 160 -23.41 -7.42 3.67
C MET A 160 -24.81 -7.05 3.16
N LEU A 161 -24.94 -5.92 2.48
CA LEU A 161 -26.23 -5.46 1.91
C LEU A 161 -26.46 -5.93 0.47
N SER A 162 -25.59 -6.80 -0.06
CA SER A 162 -25.66 -7.29 -1.46
C SER A 162 -25.66 -6.15 -2.49
N PRO A 163 -24.65 -5.28 -2.48
CA PRO A 163 -24.60 -4.11 -3.34
C PRO A 163 -24.56 -4.49 -4.81
N LYS A 164 -25.07 -3.61 -5.68
CA LYS A 164 -25.00 -3.75 -7.15
C LYS A 164 -23.64 -3.33 -7.70
N LEU A 165 -22.98 -2.43 -6.97
CA LEU A 165 -21.67 -1.86 -7.33
C LEU A 165 -20.73 -1.97 -6.14
N LEU A 166 -19.52 -2.47 -6.38
CA LEU A 166 -18.39 -2.42 -5.43
C LEU A 166 -17.37 -1.41 -5.92
N VAL A 167 -16.98 -0.49 -5.05
CA VAL A 167 -15.93 0.48 -5.28
C VAL A 167 -14.76 0.18 -4.36
N LEU A 168 -13.62 -0.21 -4.92
CA LEU A 168 -12.42 -0.62 -4.19
C LEU A 168 -11.30 0.38 -4.48
N ASP A 169 -10.79 1.07 -3.46
CA ASP A 169 -9.70 2.03 -3.59
C ASP A 169 -8.42 1.48 -2.98
N GLU A 170 -7.48 1.05 -3.83
CA GLU A 170 -6.19 0.45 -3.51
C GLU A 170 -6.26 -0.65 -2.41
N PRO A 171 -7.12 -1.66 -2.56
CA PRO A 171 -7.39 -2.64 -1.51
C PRO A 171 -6.17 -3.52 -1.17
N THR A 172 -5.13 -3.53 -2.01
CA THR A 172 -3.96 -4.41 -1.82
C THR A 172 -2.70 -3.69 -1.35
N SER A 173 -2.75 -2.39 -1.07
CA SER A 173 -1.56 -1.55 -0.83
C SER A 173 -0.60 -2.08 0.25
N ASN A 174 -1.09 -2.74 1.30
CA ASN A 174 -0.28 -3.23 2.42
C ASN A 174 -0.39 -4.76 2.61
N LEU A 175 -0.76 -5.50 1.57
CA LEU A 175 -1.02 -6.92 1.65
C LEU A 175 0.19 -7.75 1.19
N ASP A 176 0.40 -8.89 1.86
CA ASP A 176 1.30 -9.94 1.37
C ASP A 176 0.65 -10.76 0.24
N ALA A 177 1.44 -11.56 -0.46
CA ALA A 177 0.98 -12.34 -1.60
C ALA A 177 -0.24 -13.23 -1.25
N ALA A 178 -0.25 -13.86 -0.07
CA ALA A 178 -1.36 -14.72 0.35
C ALA A 178 -2.64 -13.91 0.61
N ALA A 179 -2.55 -12.70 1.16
CA ALA A 179 -3.69 -11.83 1.36
C ALA A 179 -4.19 -11.24 0.02
N ILE A 180 -3.30 -10.96 -0.92
CA ILE A 180 -3.66 -10.53 -2.29
C ILE A 180 -4.44 -11.64 -3.01
N THR A 181 -3.99 -12.91 -2.94
CA THR A 181 -4.72 -14.04 -3.52
C THR A 181 -6.14 -14.14 -2.94
N ARG A 182 -6.27 -14.04 -1.62
CA ARG A 182 -7.61 -14.06 -0.99
C ARG A 182 -8.49 -12.88 -1.44
N MET A 183 -7.92 -11.69 -1.60
CA MET A 183 -8.64 -10.52 -2.11
C MET A 183 -9.11 -10.74 -3.55
N HIS A 184 -8.25 -11.33 -4.40
CA HIS A 184 -8.60 -11.74 -5.76
C HIS A 184 -9.82 -12.68 -5.76
N ASP A 185 -9.79 -13.74 -4.94
CA ASP A 185 -10.88 -14.72 -4.85
C ASP A 185 -12.18 -14.09 -4.39
N MET A 186 -12.13 -13.13 -3.46
CA MET A 186 -13.30 -12.38 -3.00
C MET A 186 -13.90 -11.52 -4.13
N VAL A 187 -13.06 -10.82 -4.90
CA VAL A 187 -13.50 -10.03 -6.06
C VAL A 187 -14.08 -10.95 -7.14
N ALA A 188 -13.40 -12.07 -7.45
CA ALA A 188 -13.87 -13.06 -8.40
C ALA A 188 -15.28 -13.60 -8.02
N THR A 189 -15.47 -13.92 -6.74
CA THR A 189 -16.74 -14.37 -6.19
C THR A 189 -17.86 -13.33 -6.41
N MET A 190 -17.58 -12.05 -6.17
CA MET A 190 -18.59 -11.00 -6.38
C MET A 190 -18.88 -10.76 -7.86
N LYS A 191 -17.87 -10.81 -8.73
CA LYS A 191 -18.05 -10.74 -10.19
C LYS A 191 -18.92 -11.90 -10.69
N GLN A 192 -18.67 -13.13 -10.23
CA GLN A 192 -19.49 -14.31 -10.56
C GLN A 192 -20.95 -14.16 -10.10
N CYS A 193 -21.20 -13.44 -9.01
CA CYS A 193 -22.55 -13.10 -8.56
C CYS A 193 -23.20 -11.97 -9.41
N GLY A 194 -22.55 -11.46 -10.44
CA GLY A 194 -23.06 -10.40 -11.31
C GLY A 194 -22.92 -8.99 -10.74
N VAL A 195 -22.15 -8.82 -9.65
CA VAL A 195 -21.88 -7.50 -9.07
C VAL A 195 -20.85 -6.78 -9.94
N THR A 196 -21.13 -5.51 -10.22
CA THR A 196 -20.18 -4.64 -10.93
C THR A 196 -19.06 -4.23 -9.97
N VAL A 197 -17.83 -4.25 -10.44
CA VAL A 197 -16.67 -3.85 -9.64
C VAL A 197 -15.93 -2.69 -10.32
N VAL A 198 -15.72 -1.61 -9.58
CA VAL A 198 -14.83 -0.51 -9.95
C VAL A 198 -13.66 -0.50 -8.99
N LEU A 199 -12.47 -0.74 -9.52
CA LEU A 199 -11.26 -0.90 -8.74
C LEU A 199 -10.24 0.17 -9.12
N ALA A 200 -9.80 0.99 -8.18
CA ALA A 200 -8.63 1.86 -8.35
C ALA A 200 -7.41 1.13 -7.80
N GLU A 201 -6.38 0.92 -8.63
CA GLU A 201 -5.20 0.15 -8.23
C GLU A 201 -3.92 0.57 -8.98
N HIS A 202 -2.78 0.41 -8.31
CA HIS A 202 -1.46 0.57 -8.88
C HIS A 202 -0.81 -0.77 -9.26
N ARG A 203 -1.00 -1.80 -8.45
CA ARG A 203 -0.49 -3.16 -8.70
C ARG A 203 -1.48 -3.89 -9.59
N LEU A 204 -1.17 -4.06 -10.88
CA LEU A 204 -2.12 -4.60 -11.83
C LEU A 204 -2.14 -6.14 -11.86
N ALA A 205 -0.99 -6.77 -11.68
CA ALA A 205 -0.76 -8.19 -11.94
C ALA A 205 -1.70 -9.16 -11.20
N TRP A 206 -2.28 -8.75 -10.06
CA TRP A 206 -3.12 -9.64 -9.26
C TRP A 206 -4.57 -9.74 -9.72
N ILE A 207 -5.01 -8.85 -10.64
CA ILE A 207 -6.42 -8.70 -10.98
C ILE A 207 -6.69 -8.72 -12.50
N THR A 208 -5.64 -8.76 -13.32
CA THR A 208 -5.75 -8.62 -14.78
C THR A 208 -6.69 -9.63 -15.45
N ASP A 209 -6.81 -10.83 -14.89
CA ASP A 209 -7.69 -11.90 -15.38
C ASP A 209 -9.18 -11.66 -15.11
N LEU A 210 -9.50 -10.77 -14.16
CA LEU A 210 -10.88 -10.43 -13.82
C LEU A 210 -11.36 -9.13 -14.49
N VAL A 211 -10.45 -8.27 -14.95
CA VAL A 211 -10.76 -6.96 -15.50
C VAL A 211 -11.26 -7.06 -16.93
N ASP A 212 -12.42 -6.46 -17.20
CA ASP A 212 -13.01 -6.38 -18.55
C ASP A 212 -12.55 -5.13 -19.30
N ARG A 213 -12.38 -3.99 -18.58
CA ARG A 213 -11.95 -2.71 -19.17
C ARG A 213 -11.05 -1.94 -18.23
N TYR A 214 -10.13 -1.17 -18.81
CA TYR A 214 -9.19 -0.31 -18.13
C TYR A 214 -9.46 1.14 -18.47
N PHE A 215 -9.51 2.01 -17.47
CA PHE A 215 -9.66 3.46 -17.59
C PHE A 215 -8.41 4.14 -17.06
N TYR A 216 -7.67 4.81 -17.94
CA TYR A 216 -6.44 5.49 -17.58
C TYR A 216 -6.68 6.97 -17.31
N PHE A 217 -6.40 7.37 -16.07
CA PHE A 217 -6.49 8.75 -15.62
C PHE A 217 -5.11 9.42 -15.63
N ALA A 218 -5.07 10.62 -16.21
CA ALA A 218 -3.91 11.52 -16.15
C ALA A 218 -4.40 12.95 -15.90
N ASP A 219 -3.77 13.62 -14.94
CA ASP A 219 -4.05 15.03 -14.58
C ASP A 219 -5.55 15.35 -14.38
N GLY A 220 -6.29 14.41 -13.81
CA GLY A 220 -7.71 14.55 -13.53
C GLY A 220 -8.65 14.14 -14.68
N ALA A 221 -8.14 13.83 -15.86
CA ALA A 221 -8.93 13.46 -17.02
C ALA A 221 -8.81 11.97 -17.36
N LEU A 222 -9.86 11.40 -17.97
CA LEU A 222 -9.82 10.10 -18.61
C LEU A 222 -9.17 10.24 -19.99
N THR A 223 -7.91 9.84 -20.13
CA THR A 223 -7.12 10.09 -21.35
C THR A 223 -7.00 8.86 -22.26
N ALA A 224 -7.22 7.66 -21.73
CA ALA A 224 -7.26 6.43 -22.50
C ALA A 224 -8.18 5.39 -21.86
N GLN A 225 -8.70 4.48 -22.67
CA GLN A 225 -9.46 3.33 -22.22
C GLN A 225 -9.12 2.12 -23.12
N TRP A 226 -9.17 0.94 -22.53
CA TRP A 226 -8.88 -0.31 -23.22
C TRP A 226 -9.81 -1.41 -22.74
N THR A 227 -10.15 -2.31 -23.64
CA THR A 227 -10.68 -3.63 -23.27
C THR A 227 -9.55 -4.49 -22.69
N ALA A 228 -9.89 -5.60 -22.04
CA ALA A 228 -8.89 -6.56 -21.53
C ALA A 228 -7.92 -7.03 -22.65
N ALA A 229 -8.44 -7.30 -23.85
CA ALA A 229 -7.64 -7.75 -24.99
C ALA A 229 -6.68 -6.67 -25.50
N GLU A 230 -7.15 -5.43 -25.64
CA GLU A 230 -6.32 -4.29 -26.06
C GLU A 230 -5.23 -4.00 -25.01
N PHE A 231 -5.57 -4.01 -23.73
CA PHE A 231 -4.60 -3.80 -22.66
C PHE A 231 -3.56 -4.93 -22.60
N ALA A 232 -3.98 -6.18 -22.81
CA ALA A 232 -3.08 -7.31 -22.88
C ALA A 232 -2.11 -7.23 -24.09
N ALA A 233 -2.51 -6.58 -25.16
CA ALA A 233 -1.68 -6.38 -26.36
C ALA A 233 -0.70 -5.20 -26.26
N LEU A 234 -0.81 -4.32 -25.22
CA LEU A 234 0.12 -3.21 -25.04
C LEU A 234 1.55 -3.74 -24.79
N PRO A 235 2.57 -3.21 -25.47
CA PRO A 235 3.95 -3.59 -25.17
C PRO A 235 4.38 -3.06 -23.79
N PRO A 236 5.33 -3.71 -23.09
CA PRO A 236 5.79 -3.30 -21.76
C PRO A 236 6.29 -1.85 -21.71
N GLU A 237 6.90 -1.37 -22.77
CA GLU A 237 7.42 0.00 -22.89
C GLU A 237 6.28 1.02 -22.79
N ARG A 238 5.12 0.72 -23.38
CA ARG A 238 3.93 1.59 -23.30
C ARG A 238 3.36 1.63 -21.89
N LEU A 239 3.37 0.52 -21.15
CA LEU A 239 2.98 0.55 -19.72
C LEU A 239 3.90 1.48 -18.93
N THR A 240 5.21 1.41 -19.18
CA THR A 240 6.20 2.30 -18.55
C THR A 240 5.97 3.77 -18.89
N GLU A 241 5.65 4.10 -20.15
CA GLU A 241 5.31 5.47 -20.58
C GLU A 241 4.07 6.00 -19.84
N TYR A 242 3.04 5.18 -19.67
CA TYR A 242 1.85 5.48 -18.86
C TYR A 242 2.15 5.53 -17.36
N GLY A 243 3.33 5.10 -16.91
CA GLY A 243 3.69 5.00 -15.50
C GLY A 243 2.92 3.92 -14.76
N LEU A 244 2.53 2.86 -15.49
CA LEU A 244 1.83 1.70 -14.96
C LEU A 244 2.80 0.60 -14.57
N ARG A 245 2.44 -0.19 -13.57
CA ARG A 245 3.17 -1.39 -13.16
C ARG A 245 2.96 -2.56 -14.12
N GLY A 246 3.76 -3.60 -13.97
CA GLY A 246 3.69 -4.79 -14.80
C GLY A 246 2.33 -5.53 -14.70
N ARG A 247 1.91 -6.12 -15.82
CA ARG A 247 0.70 -6.96 -15.90
C ARG A 247 0.91 -8.35 -15.33
N THR A 248 2.16 -8.82 -15.32
CA THR A 248 2.57 -10.12 -14.79
C THR A 248 3.82 -9.93 -13.93
N LEU A 249 4.06 -10.84 -13.02
CA LEU A 249 5.23 -10.84 -12.13
C LEU A 249 6.21 -12.00 -12.41
N ASP A 250 6.00 -12.75 -13.49
CA ASP A 250 6.78 -13.96 -13.76
C ASP A 250 8.27 -13.67 -13.97
N ALA A 251 8.58 -12.62 -14.75
CA ALA A 251 9.96 -12.16 -14.93
C ALA A 251 10.59 -11.68 -13.60
N CYS A 252 9.82 -10.96 -12.78
CA CYS A 252 10.28 -10.51 -11.47
C CYS A 252 10.57 -11.70 -10.54
N ARG A 253 9.70 -12.70 -10.51
CA ARG A 253 9.86 -13.93 -9.70
C ARG A 253 11.07 -14.74 -10.14
N ALA A 254 11.30 -14.87 -11.45
CA ALA A 254 12.50 -15.51 -11.98
C ALA A 254 13.79 -14.79 -11.52
N GLU A 255 13.82 -13.46 -11.64
CA GLU A 255 14.97 -12.65 -11.18
C GLU A 255 15.16 -12.75 -9.65
N ILE A 256 14.08 -12.71 -8.87
CA ILE A 256 14.12 -12.89 -7.41
C ILE A 256 14.72 -14.26 -7.07
N THR A 257 14.34 -15.33 -7.77
CA THR A 257 14.88 -16.67 -7.55
C THR A 257 16.40 -16.70 -7.77
N VAL A 258 16.89 -16.04 -8.82
CA VAL A 258 18.34 -15.90 -9.06
C VAL A 258 19.01 -15.12 -7.91
N LYS A 259 18.40 -14.03 -7.46
CA LYS A 259 18.94 -13.20 -6.37
C LYS A 259 18.92 -13.89 -5.00
N GLN A 260 18.01 -14.83 -4.79
CA GLN A 260 17.99 -15.68 -3.58
C GLN A 260 19.17 -16.64 -3.49
N CYS A 261 19.71 -17.06 -4.62
CA CYS A 261 20.89 -17.94 -4.69
C CYS A 261 22.22 -17.20 -4.54
N ARG A 262 22.21 -15.86 -4.54
CA ARG A 262 23.44 -15.07 -4.41
C ARG A 262 23.97 -15.09 -2.97
N GLU A 263 25.26 -15.18 -2.84
CA GLU A 263 25.95 -15.04 -1.57
C GLU A 263 26.10 -13.56 -1.17
N CYS A 264 26.47 -13.33 0.08
CA CYS A 264 26.79 -12.01 0.61
C CYS A 264 27.94 -11.36 -0.18
N LEU A 265 27.79 -10.10 -0.56
CA LEU A 265 28.83 -9.36 -1.29
C LEU A 265 30.01 -9.05 -0.37
N GLY A 266 31.16 -9.62 -0.67
CA GLY A 266 32.41 -9.38 0.05
C GLY A 266 32.43 -9.87 1.50
N ALA A 267 33.27 -9.26 2.34
CA ALA A 267 33.35 -9.60 3.75
C ALA A 267 32.07 -9.12 4.49
N PRO A 268 31.45 -9.97 5.32
CA PRO A 268 30.25 -9.60 6.05
C PRO A 268 30.49 -8.41 7.00
N MET A 269 29.69 -7.36 6.84
CA MET A 269 29.65 -6.23 7.77
C MET A 269 28.81 -6.59 9.01
N LEU A 270 27.69 -7.26 8.80
CA LEU A 270 26.74 -7.65 9.84
C LEU A 270 26.44 -9.14 9.71
N THR A 271 26.55 -9.89 10.82
CA THR A 271 26.18 -11.31 10.87
C THR A 271 25.22 -11.59 12.02
N LEU A 272 24.28 -12.49 11.76
CA LEU A 272 23.32 -13.02 12.73
C LEU A 272 23.58 -14.50 12.91
N GLU A 273 23.77 -14.96 14.15
CA GLU A 273 24.01 -16.35 14.50
C GLU A 273 22.92 -16.82 15.46
N ASN A 274 22.04 -17.71 14.98
CA ASN A 274 20.94 -18.28 15.77
C ASN A 274 20.08 -17.24 16.50
N VAL A 275 19.86 -16.09 15.87
CA VAL A 275 19.12 -14.97 16.49
C VAL A 275 17.65 -15.33 16.66
N THR A 276 17.18 -15.30 17.90
CA THR A 276 15.79 -15.54 18.26
C THR A 276 15.07 -14.21 18.46
N LEU A 277 14.01 -14.01 17.70
CA LEU A 277 13.15 -12.82 17.75
C LEU A 277 11.92 -13.06 18.61
N GLY A 278 11.40 -12.02 19.23
CA GLY A 278 10.15 -12.05 19.97
C GLY A 278 10.06 -10.97 21.02
N TYR A 279 8.88 -10.85 21.62
CA TYR A 279 8.58 -9.90 22.67
C TYR A 279 8.65 -10.52 24.08
N ASP A 280 8.49 -11.85 24.13
CA ASP A 280 8.52 -12.63 25.37
C ASP A 280 9.36 -13.90 25.16
N LYS A 281 10.24 -14.18 26.13
CA LYS A 281 11.09 -15.39 26.11
C LYS A 281 10.29 -16.70 26.16
N LYS A 282 9.11 -16.68 26.77
CA LYS A 282 8.25 -17.87 26.87
C LYS A 282 7.57 -18.19 25.55
N ASN A 283 7.33 -17.15 24.73
CA ASN A 283 6.69 -17.28 23.43
C ASN A 283 7.53 -16.56 22.37
N PRO A 284 8.69 -17.12 21.97
CA PRO A 284 9.51 -16.52 20.93
C PRO A 284 8.76 -16.55 19.60
N LEU A 285 8.91 -15.49 18.82
CA LEU A 285 8.28 -15.39 17.50
C LEU A 285 8.93 -16.41 16.55
N ARG A 286 10.25 -16.42 16.49
CA ARG A 286 11.05 -17.40 15.72
C ARG A 286 12.55 -17.29 15.99
N THR A 287 13.27 -18.34 15.64
CA THR A 287 14.73 -18.32 15.47
C THR A 287 15.06 -18.20 13.99
N LEU A 288 15.92 -17.26 13.64
CA LEU A 288 16.36 -17.03 12.28
C LEU A 288 17.48 -18.00 11.89
N PRO A 289 17.59 -18.37 10.59
CA PRO A 289 18.81 -18.98 10.09
C PRO A 289 19.98 -17.98 10.25
N ASN A 290 21.21 -18.48 10.13
CA ASN A 290 22.36 -17.60 10.10
C ASN A 290 22.29 -16.72 8.86
N LEU A 291 22.40 -15.40 9.05
CA LEU A 291 22.33 -14.41 8.00
C LEU A 291 23.60 -13.55 8.01
N ALA A 292 24.02 -13.15 6.82
CA ALA A 292 25.15 -12.25 6.65
C ALA A 292 24.78 -11.13 5.66
N PHE A 293 25.25 -9.93 5.93
CA PHE A 293 25.03 -8.74 5.10
C PHE A 293 26.39 -8.10 4.80
N GLY A 294 26.69 -7.90 3.52
CA GLY A 294 27.92 -7.29 3.05
C GLY A 294 27.87 -5.76 3.12
N ALA A 295 29.03 -5.12 3.09
CA ALA A 295 29.09 -3.69 3.02
C ALA A 295 28.67 -3.21 1.61
N GLY A 296 27.83 -2.17 1.55
CA GLY A 296 27.42 -1.56 0.28
C GLY A 296 26.51 -2.44 -0.57
N GLU A 297 25.75 -3.38 0.01
CA GLU A 297 24.72 -4.15 -0.72
C GLU A 297 23.31 -3.69 -0.39
N ILE A 298 22.38 -3.90 -1.32
CA ILE A 298 20.94 -3.73 -1.12
C ILE A 298 20.33 -5.12 -1.00
N VAL A 299 19.89 -5.50 0.20
CA VAL A 299 19.27 -6.80 0.48
C VAL A 299 17.77 -6.64 0.64
N GLY A 300 17.00 -7.30 -0.23
CA GLY A 300 15.56 -7.42 -0.08
C GLY A 300 15.21 -8.51 0.94
N LEU A 301 14.38 -8.18 1.93
CA LEU A 301 13.85 -9.12 2.91
C LEU A 301 12.36 -9.36 2.64
N MET A 302 12.03 -10.53 2.13
CA MET A 302 10.67 -10.94 1.80
C MET A 302 10.15 -11.99 2.81
N GLY A 303 8.84 -12.24 2.80
CA GLY A 303 8.19 -13.25 3.66
C GLY A 303 6.80 -12.78 4.09
N ARG A 304 5.98 -13.70 4.61
CA ARG A 304 4.59 -13.44 5.01
C ARG A 304 4.47 -12.34 6.06
N ASN A 305 3.29 -11.70 6.14
CA ASN A 305 2.99 -10.78 7.23
C ASN A 305 2.99 -11.52 8.58
N GLY A 306 3.48 -10.85 9.63
CA GLY A 306 3.62 -11.45 10.95
C GLY A 306 4.83 -12.38 11.13
N ILE A 307 5.63 -12.71 10.08
CA ILE A 307 6.78 -13.61 10.15
C ILE A 307 7.95 -13.04 10.98
N GLY A 308 7.91 -11.75 11.34
CA GLY A 308 8.93 -11.11 12.18
C GLY A 308 9.87 -10.15 11.42
N LYS A 309 9.56 -9.74 10.18
CA LYS A 309 10.41 -8.81 9.40
C LYS A 309 10.65 -7.47 10.11
N THR A 310 9.59 -6.79 10.54
CA THR A 310 9.69 -5.53 11.30
C THR A 310 10.33 -5.74 12.67
N THR A 311 10.10 -6.90 13.32
CA THR A 311 10.76 -7.28 14.58
C THR A 311 12.27 -7.44 14.36
N LEU A 312 12.67 -8.06 13.25
CA LEU A 312 14.08 -8.16 12.86
C LEU A 312 14.67 -6.75 12.63
N ALA A 313 14.01 -5.90 11.86
CA ALA A 313 14.50 -4.53 11.64
C ALA A 313 14.72 -3.78 12.95
N ARG A 314 13.75 -3.79 13.86
CA ARG A 314 13.87 -3.17 15.19
C ARG A 314 15.00 -3.79 16.02
N THR A 315 15.20 -5.10 15.91
CA THR A 315 16.30 -5.80 16.61
C THR A 315 17.65 -5.38 16.03
N LEU A 316 17.78 -5.30 14.72
CA LEU A 316 19.02 -4.84 14.05
C LEU A 316 19.35 -3.39 14.37
N CYS A 317 18.35 -2.53 14.47
CA CYS A 317 18.53 -1.13 14.89
C CYS A 317 18.79 -0.95 16.39
N GLY A 318 18.81 -2.03 17.18
CA GLY A 318 19.00 -1.90 18.63
C GLY A 318 17.78 -1.38 19.41
N LEU A 319 16.62 -1.23 18.75
CA LEU A 319 15.35 -0.84 19.38
C LEU A 319 14.70 -2.01 20.14
N MET A 320 15.13 -3.23 19.85
CA MET A 320 14.71 -4.43 20.56
C MET A 320 15.92 -5.34 20.86
N LYS A 321 15.83 -6.07 21.99
CA LYS A 321 16.80 -7.11 22.32
C LYS A 321 16.44 -8.42 21.65
N PRO A 322 17.40 -9.14 21.04
CA PRO A 322 17.16 -10.52 20.66
C PRO A 322 16.92 -11.36 21.92
N LEU A 323 16.05 -12.36 21.83
CA LEU A 323 15.79 -13.29 22.92
C LEU A 323 16.91 -14.33 23.09
N GLY A 324 17.69 -14.57 22.02
CA GLY A 324 18.83 -15.47 21.96
C GLY A 324 19.69 -15.22 20.73
N GLY A 325 20.82 -15.90 20.63
CA GLY A 325 21.76 -15.77 19.52
C GLY A 325 22.70 -14.56 19.65
N LYS A 326 23.45 -14.30 18.57
CA LYS A 326 24.45 -13.24 18.52
C LYS A 326 24.26 -12.38 17.26
N ILE A 327 24.44 -11.08 17.39
CA ILE A 327 24.52 -10.13 16.28
C ILE A 327 25.92 -9.52 16.33
N CYS A 328 26.70 -9.72 15.27
CA CYS A 328 28.05 -9.26 15.21
C CYS A 328 28.21 -8.19 14.12
N TRP A 329 28.96 -7.14 14.42
CA TRP A 329 29.36 -6.06 13.52
C TRP A 329 30.85 -6.17 13.22
N HIS A 330 31.20 -6.36 11.96
CA HIS A 330 32.59 -6.65 11.55
C HIS A 330 33.24 -7.77 12.40
N GLY A 331 32.48 -8.88 12.60
CA GLY A 331 32.94 -10.02 13.37
C GLY A 331 32.96 -9.85 14.90
N ARG A 332 32.59 -8.68 15.44
CA ARG A 332 32.53 -8.43 16.89
C ARG A 332 31.09 -8.34 17.39
N PRO A 333 30.75 -8.97 18.52
CA PRO A 333 29.40 -8.85 19.08
C PRO A 333 28.99 -7.38 19.28
N ALA A 334 27.83 -7.00 18.78
CA ALA A 334 27.30 -5.63 18.86
C ALA A 334 26.14 -5.55 19.85
N ASN A 335 26.27 -4.71 20.86
CA ASN A 335 25.20 -4.41 21.82
C ASN A 335 24.14 -3.44 21.21
N GLU A 336 23.04 -3.19 21.94
CA GLU A 336 21.96 -2.35 21.48
C GLU A 336 22.42 -0.93 21.12
N LYS A 337 23.26 -0.32 21.95
CA LYS A 337 23.78 1.03 21.73
C LYS A 337 24.62 1.13 20.46
N GLN A 338 25.47 0.13 20.20
CA GLN A 338 26.27 0.07 18.99
C GLN A 338 25.41 -0.11 17.74
N ARG A 339 24.38 -0.99 17.81
CA ARG A 339 23.44 -1.16 16.71
C ARG A 339 22.65 0.11 16.43
N LEU A 340 22.13 0.77 17.47
CA LEU A 340 21.43 2.06 17.34
C LEU A 340 22.34 3.16 16.76
N HIS A 341 23.61 3.19 17.16
CA HIS A 341 24.58 4.14 16.60
C HIS A 341 24.85 3.89 15.12
N ASN A 342 24.88 2.63 14.68
CA ASN A 342 25.29 2.24 13.33
C ASN A 342 24.13 2.05 12.34
N SER A 343 22.90 2.28 12.75
CA SER A 343 21.73 2.02 11.89
C SER A 343 20.73 3.18 11.89
N PHE A 344 20.01 3.30 10.78
CA PHE A 344 18.87 4.19 10.60
C PHE A 344 17.68 3.37 10.11
N LEU A 345 16.52 3.54 10.72
CA LEU A 345 15.28 2.85 10.34
C LEU A 345 14.31 3.85 9.72
N VAL A 346 13.92 3.61 8.48
CA VAL A 346 12.76 4.25 7.85
C VAL A 346 11.56 3.36 8.07
N MET A 347 10.60 3.83 8.87
CA MET A 347 9.41 3.06 9.23
C MET A 347 8.39 3.03 8.09
N GLN A 348 7.53 2.00 8.06
CA GLN A 348 6.44 1.88 7.10
C GLN A 348 5.52 3.11 7.12
N ASP A 349 5.13 3.57 8.30
CA ASP A 349 4.41 4.84 8.46
C ASP A 349 5.39 5.91 8.96
N VAL A 350 5.90 6.70 8.01
CA VAL A 350 6.87 7.77 8.28
C VAL A 350 6.32 8.89 9.16
N ASN A 351 4.98 8.98 9.33
CA ASN A 351 4.37 10.00 10.20
C ASN A 351 4.82 9.87 11.66
N TYR A 352 5.19 8.65 12.08
CA TYR A 352 5.72 8.41 13.42
C TYR A 352 7.18 8.82 13.60
N GLN A 353 7.83 9.33 12.54
CA GLN A 353 9.24 9.71 12.57
C GLN A 353 9.48 11.21 12.30
N LEU A 354 8.42 11.97 12.02
CA LEU A 354 8.51 13.38 11.68
C LEU A 354 8.08 14.23 12.90
N PHE A 355 9.03 14.97 13.45
CA PHE A 355 8.86 15.68 14.73
C PHE A 355 9.11 17.17 14.65
N SER A 356 9.86 17.64 13.63
CA SER A 356 10.30 19.04 13.51
C SER A 356 9.20 19.92 12.90
N ASP A 357 9.33 21.22 13.09
CA ASP A 357 8.39 22.22 12.57
C ASP A 357 8.59 22.51 11.08
N SER A 358 9.79 22.21 10.54
CA SER A 358 10.10 22.38 9.12
C SER A 358 10.78 21.15 8.52
N VAL A 359 10.66 21.02 7.21
CA VAL A 359 11.33 19.96 6.41
C VAL A 359 12.85 20.04 6.57
N GLN A 360 13.40 21.23 6.53
CA GLN A 360 14.86 21.43 6.66
C GLN A 360 15.36 21.02 8.05
N GLU A 361 14.67 21.42 9.11
CA GLU A 361 15.03 21.00 10.47
C GLU A 361 14.91 19.48 10.65
N GLU A 362 13.88 18.86 10.08
CA GLU A 362 13.71 17.41 10.13
C GLU A 362 14.89 16.68 9.46
N ILE A 363 15.32 17.15 8.28
CA ILE A 363 16.45 16.57 7.55
C ILE A 363 17.76 16.76 8.30
N LEU A 364 17.92 17.89 8.99
CA LEU A 364 19.12 18.20 9.78
C LEU A 364 19.13 17.51 11.15
N LEU A 365 18.04 16.93 11.57
CA LEU A 365 17.94 16.27 12.87
C LEU A 365 18.88 15.05 12.94
N GLY A 366 19.98 15.19 13.64
CA GLY A 366 21.00 14.15 13.76
C GLY A 366 21.89 13.98 12.51
N ALA A 367 21.93 14.98 11.63
CA ALA A 367 22.80 14.99 10.45
C ALA A 367 24.27 15.04 10.89
N ALA A 368 25.09 14.16 10.29
CA ALA A 368 26.56 14.19 10.42
C ALA A 368 27.20 15.14 9.39
N HIS A 369 26.50 15.37 8.28
CA HIS A 369 26.95 16.19 7.15
C HIS A 369 25.91 17.28 6.83
N PRO A 370 25.68 18.25 7.75
CA PRO A 370 24.68 19.30 7.54
C PRO A 370 25.01 20.21 6.34
N GLU A 371 26.29 20.34 5.97
CA GLU A 371 26.75 21.08 4.81
C GLU A 371 26.21 20.55 3.48
N CYS A 372 25.85 19.28 3.41
CA CYS A 372 25.27 18.64 2.21
C CYS A 372 23.75 18.77 2.13
N CYS A 373 23.10 19.48 3.06
CA CYS A 373 21.63 19.54 3.16
C CYS A 373 21.00 20.07 1.86
N ASP A 374 21.50 21.17 1.32
CA ASP A 374 20.94 21.80 0.13
C ASP A 374 21.05 20.90 -1.10
N GLU A 375 22.20 20.22 -1.28
CA GLU A 375 22.41 19.26 -2.37
C GLU A 375 21.42 18.09 -2.29
N VAL A 376 21.27 17.53 -1.08
CA VAL A 376 20.34 16.42 -0.84
C VAL A 376 18.90 16.87 -1.06
N MET A 377 18.51 18.04 -0.59
CA MET A 377 17.18 18.60 -0.80
C MET A 377 16.87 18.84 -2.29
N GLN A 378 17.85 19.33 -3.06
CA GLN A 378 17.71 19.50 -4.51
C GLN A 378 17.57 18.15 -5.21
N ALA A 379 18.46 17.19 -4.91
CA ALA A 379 18.43 15.85 -5.50
C ALA A 379 17.08 15.13 -5.24
N LEU A 380 16.47 15.36 -4.08
CA LEU A 380 15.19 14.77 -3.66
C LEU A 380 13.97 15.63 -4.02
N ARG A 381 14.15 16.76 -4.72
CA ARG A 381 13.10 17.73 -5.08
C ARG A 381 12.31 18.22 -3.85
N LEU A 382 13.04 18.56 -2.80
CA LEU A 382 12.50 19.09 -1.54
C LEU A 382 12.84 20.58 -1.33
N ALA A 383 13.74 21.17 -2.14
CA ALA A 383 14.24 22.54 -1.96
C ALA A 383 13.12 23.59 -1.80
N GLY A 384 12.05 23.51 -2.62
CA GLY A 384 10.90 24.42 -2.52
C GLY A 384 9.95 24.14 -1.35
N LEU A 385 10.28 23.20 -0.45
CA LEU A 385 9.47 22.75 0.66
C LEU A 385 10.18 22.93 2.02
N ALA A 386 11.36 23.56 2.03
CA ALA A 386 12.25 23.68 3.19
C ALA A 386 11.52 24.15 4.46
N ASP A 387 10.75 25.23 4.34
CA ASP A 387 10.07 25.89 5.46
C ASP A 387 8.68 25.30 5.76
N ARG A 388 8.24 24.29 5.01
CA ARG A 388 6.93 23.67 5.24
C ARG A 388 6.98 22.70 6.40
N HIS A 389 5.89 22.68 7.18
CA HIS A 389 5.70 21.65 8.21
C HIS A 389 5.62 20.25 7.53
N PRO A 390 6.38 19.23 7.99
CA PRO A 390 6.41 17.91 7.37
C PRO A 390 5.04 17.26 7.20
N MET A 391 4.12 17.46 8.14
CA MET A 391 2.77 16.89 8.08
C MET A 391 1.88 17.54 7.00
N SER A 392 2.27 18.69 6.45
CA SER A 392 1.57 19.32 5.31
C SER A 392 1.93 18.70 3.95
N LEU A 393 2.92 17.81 3.92
CA LEU A 393 3.44 17.18 2.73
C LEU A 393 2.59 15.97 2.31
N SER A 394 2.68 15.59 1.02
CA SER A 394 2.16 14.30 0.55
C SER A 394 2.96 13.12 1.14
N GLY A 395 2.37 11.91 1.16
CA GLY A 395 3.04 10.72 1.65
C GLY A 395 4.40 10.46 1.02
N GLY A 396 4.50 10.59 -0.31
CA GLY A 396 5.78 10.43 -1.03
C GLY A 396 6.79 11.55 -0.72
N GLN A 397 6.32 12.78 -0.46
CA GLN A 397 7.21 13.87 -0.01
C GLN A 397 7.74 13.59 1.39
N ARG A 398 6.89 13.19 2.34
CA ARG A 398 7.31 12.80 3.70
C ARG A 398 8.35 11.68 3.68
N GLN A 399 8.15 10.66 2.85
CA GLN A 399 9.12 9.58 2.70
C GLN A 399 10.47 10.08 2.21
N ARG A 400 10.50 11.00 1.22
CA ARG A 400 11.75 11.62 0.76
C ARG A 400 12.45 12.43 1.85
N VAL A 401 11.72 13.10 2.73
CA VAL A 401 12.30 13.82 3.90
C VAL A 401 13.04 12.85 4.82
N VAL A 402 12.43 11.72 5.18
CA VAL A 402 13.09 10.73 6.06
C VAL A 402 14.29 10.08 5.37
N VAL A 403 14.21 9.84 4.06
CA VAL A 403 15.36 9.33 3.28
C VAL A 403 16.48 10.38 3.21
N ALA A 404 16.14 11.68 3.06
CA ALA A 404 17.14 12.77 3.11
C ALA A 404 17.88 12.78 4.45
N ALA A 405 17.16 12.65 5.57
CA ALA A 405 17.80 12.52 6.89
C ALA A 405 18.71 11.29 6.99
N ALA A 406 18.29 10.15 6.40
CA ALA A 406 19.14 8.95 6.31
C ALA A 406 20.40 9.18 5.47
N MET A 407 20.32 9.96 4.39
CA MET A 407 21.48 10.30 3.55
C MET A 407 22.50 11.16 4.29
N LEU A 408 22.04 12.14 5.07
CA LEU A 408 22.92 13.03 5.85
C LEU A 408 23.45 12.39 7.15
N SER A 409 22.90 11.25 7.53
CA SER A 409 23.37 10.51 8.69
C SER A 409 24.66 9.73 8.36
N ASP A 410 25.51 9.54 9.37
CA ASP A 410 26.75 8.74 9.26
C ASP A 410 26.50 7.23 9.47
N LYS A 411 25.25 6.81 9.31
CA LYS A 411 24.83 5.44 9.58
C LYS A 411 25.18 4.52 8.42
N PRO A 412 26.00 3.46 8.63
CA PRO A 412 26.36 2.54 7.57
C PRO A 412 25.27 1.54 7.19
N LEU A 413 24.28 1.30 8.06
CA LEU A 413 23.13 0.41 7.81
C LEU A 413 21.81 1.20 7.78
N ILE A 414 21.14 1.16 6.65
CA ILE A 414 19.81 1.75 6.49
C ILE A 414 18.78 0.64 6.34
N LEU A 415 17.75 0.67 7.16
CA LEU A 415 16.63 -0.26 7.07
C LEU A 415 15.41 0.48 6.55
N LEU A 416 14.78 -0.08 5.52
CA LEU A 416 13.55 0.46 4.90
C LEU A 416 12.43 -0.55 5.11
N ASP A 417 11.37 -0.17 5.82
CA ASP A 417 10.23 -1.05 6.08
C ASP A 417 9.07 -0.67 5.14
N GLU A 418 8.79 -1.53 4.14
CA GLU A 418 7.75 -1.39 3.11
C GLU A 418 7.79 -0.02 2.37
N PRO A 419 8.93 0.39 1.79
CA PRO A 419 9.11 1.74 1.26
C PRO A 419 8.29 2.05 0.00
N THR A 420 7.67 1.06 -0.65
CA THR A 420 6.89 1.23 -1.90
C THR A 420 5.42 0.86 -1.76
N SER A 421 4.93 0.70 -0.53
CA SER A 421 3.53 0.36 -0.31
C SER A 421 2.60 1.46 -0.84
N GLY A 422 1.63 1.08 -1.69
CA GLY A 422 0.67 2.02 -2.30
C GLY A 422 1.29 3.01 -3.31
N LEU A 423 2.50 2.77 -3.81
CA LEU A 423 3.15 3.64 -4.78
C LEU A 423 2.89 3.18 -6.22
N ASP A 424 2.71 4.17 -7.12
CA ASP A 424 2.73 3.96 -8.57
C ASP A 424 4.14 3.59 -9.08
N TRP A 425 4.23 3.24 -10.35
CA TRP A 425 5.50 2.89 -10.99
C TRP A 425 6.55 4.00 -10.88
N GLY A 426 6.17 5.26 -11.17
CA GLY A 426 7.08 6.39 -11.15
C GLY A 426 7.67 6.64 -9.76
N SER A 427 6.82 6.57 -8.74
CA SER A 427 7.21 6.74 -7.33
C SER A 427 8.09 5.59 -6.85
N MET A 428 7.77 4.34 -7.22
CA MET A 428 8.59 3.16 -6.92
C MET A 428 9.98 3.29 -7.55
N GLN A 429 10.07 3.73 -8.81
CA GLN A 429 11.36 3.99 -9.47
C GLN A 429 12.18 5.06 -8.75
N GLN A 430 11.52 6.11 -8.21
CA GLN A 430 12.22 7.12 -7.40
C GLN A 430 12.81 6.50 -6.13
N VAL A 431 12.05 5.66 -5.41
CA VAL A 431 12.56 4.93 -4.24
C VAL A 431 13.77 4.08 -4.61
N GLY A 432 13.70 3.35 -5.72
CA GLY A 432 14.83 2.55 -6.21
C GLY A 432 16.09 3.37 -6.49
N ARG A 433 15.95 4.55 -7.13
CA ARG A 433 17.06 5.48 -7.34
C ARG A 433 17.65 6.01 -6.03
N LEU A 434 16.80 6.29 -5.02
CA LEU A 434 17.26 6.71 -3.70
C LEU A 434 18.06 5.60 -3.00
N MET A 435 17.61 4.34 -3.13
CA MET A 435 18.34 3.18 -2.61
C MET A 435 19.72 3.07 -3.27
N GLN A 436 19.83 3.27 -4.58
CA GLN A 436 21.12 3.28 -5.29
C GLN A 436 22.02 4.46 -4.87
N ALA A 437 21.44 5.64 -4.64
CA ALA A 437 22.20 6.80 -4.16
C ALA A 437 22.79 6.54 -2.76
N LEU A 438 22.01 5.95 -1.84
CA LEU A 438 22.50 5.52 -0.53
C LEU A 438 23.62 4.47 -0.66
N LYS A 439 23.44 3.47 -1.53
CA LYS A 439 24.46 2.46 -1.82
C LYS A 439 25.75 3.09 -2.37
N ALA A 440 25.65 4.06 -3.27
CA ALA A 440 26.79 4.77 -3.83
C ALA A 440 27.60 5.55 -2.77
N GLN A 441 26.96 5.95 -1.66
CA GLN A 441 27.61 6.50 -0.47
C GLN A 441 28.28 5.42 0.42
N GLY A 442 28.28 4.15 -0.01
CA GLY A 442 28.84 3.03 0.76
C GLY A 442 27.92 2.47 1.84
N LYS A 443 26.66 2.93 1.91
CA LYS A 443 25.68 2.44 2.88
C LYS A 443 25.14 1.07 2.46
N THR A 444 24.90 0.20 3.45
CA THR A 444 24.22 -1.10 3.26
C THR A 444 22.73 -0.92 3.53
N LEU A 445 21.88 -1.49 2.68
CA LEU A 445 20.45 -1.36 2.82
C LEU A 445 19.80 -2.73 3.08
N LEU A 446 18.93 -2.79 4.08
CA LEU A 446 17.98 -3.90 4.26
C LEU A 446 16.57 -3.39 3.98
N VAL A 447 15.97 -3.90 2.92
CA VAL A 447 14.66 -3.46 2.42
C VAL A 447 13.64 -4.54 2.69
N ILE A 448 12.77 -4.33 3.68
CA ILE A 448 11.62 -5.19 3.91
C ILE A 448 10.58 -4.82 2.87
N THR A 449 10.13 -5.79 2.07
CA THR A 449 9.13 -5.52 1.04
C THR A 449 8.36 -6.76 0.61
N HIS A 450 7.13 -6.51 0.16
CA HIS A 450 6.30 -7.44 -0.60
C HIS A 450 6.21 -7.07 -2.10
N ASP A 451 6.93 -6.02 -2.49
CA ASP A 451 6.96 -5.52 -3.86
C ASP A 451 7.99 -6.30 -4.68
N GLU A 452 7.48 -7.28 -5.45
CA GLU A 452 8.33 -8.14 -6.30
C GLU A 452 9.03 -7.32 -7.40
N GLU A 453 8.40 -6.26 -7.91
CA GLU A 453 9.01 -5.39 -8.93
C GLU A 453 10.18 -4.58 -8.34
N LEU A 454 10.02 -4.03 -7.13
CA LEU A 454 11.11 -3.37 -6.43
C LEU A 454 12.27 -4.34 -6.15
N ALA A 455 11.97 -5.51 -5.60
CA ALA A 455 12.98 -6.51 -5.25
C ALA A 455 13.74 -7.00 -6.48
N ALA A 456 13.04 -7.29 -7.57
CA ALA A 456 13.64 -7.71 -8.83
C ALA A 456 14.50 -6.62 -9.46
N ALA A 457 14.04 -5.37 -9.49
CA ALA A 457 14.74 -4.31 -10.19
C ALA A 457 15.93 -3.72 -9.40
N TRP A 458 15.80 -3.60 -8.06
CA TRP A 458 16.67 -2.74 -7.27
C TRP A 458 17.47 -3.42 -6.16
N CYS A 459 17.11 -4.64 -5.73
CA CYS A 459 17.91 -5.37 -4.75
C CYS A 459 19.04 -6.14 -5.45
N ASP A 460 20.20 -6.20 -4.82
CA ASP A 460 21.32 -7.04 -5.28
C ASP A 460 21.09 -8.50 -4.93
N ARG A 461 20.52 -8.75 -3.76
CA ARG A 461 20.21 -10.07 -3.19
C ARG A 461 18.85 -10.05 -2.50
N VAL A 462 18.19 -11.19 -2.45
CA VAL A 462 16.90 -11.35 -1.77
C VAL A 462 16.99 -12.48 -0.75
N ILE A 463 16.46 -12.24 0.43
CA ILE A 463 16.29 -13.23 1.50
C ILE A 463 14.79 -13.41 1.74
N THR A 464 14.31 -14.65 1.68
CA THR A 464 12.92 -14.95 2.02
C THR A 464 12.86 -15.67 3.36
N LEU A 465 12.13 -15.06 4.31
CA LEU A 465 11.80 -15.71 5.57
C LEU A 465 10.55 -16.60 5.34
N SER A 466 10.73 -17.89 5.52
CA SER A 466 9.69 -18.92 5.38
C SER A 466 9.19 -19.43 6.73
#